data_f1a4ef6a808ff063a8aa86bbe9bf68c0
#
_entry.id   f1a4ef6a808ff063a8aa86bbe9bf68c0
#
_cell.length_a   1.000
_cell.length_b   1.000
_cell.length_c   1.000
_cell.angle_alpha   90.00
_cell.angle_beta   90.00
_cell.angle_gamma   90.00
#
_symmetry.space_group_name_H-M   'P 1'
#
loop_
_entity.id
_entity.type
_entity.pdbx_description
1 polymer ?
#
loop_
_entity_poly.entity_id
_entity_poly.type
_entity_poly.pdbx_seq_one_letter_code
_entity_poly.pdbx_strand_id
1 'polypeptide(L)'
;MYDIKELTKDIYQNAERQEFIKTLMSGKIKPKLYAIYLYNQLLCYAEVEKYGLENSLFRTTTGLPRAEHIHYDFKALWTSDSTPTPTPSTINYVKHIQTIKEEPEKLYAHIYVRHLRDMTEGQLMMKNTPGPNRYYKFKHGEIKEYKRIVNETINSYINVYQINILNEAKFAFATTTQLYKEMDVISGHKEMDKIEKELKNGDMGSLNKV
;
A
#
# COMPACT_ATOMS: atom_id res chain seq x y z
N MET A 1 15.88 25.39 -0.54
CA MET A 1 15.72 24.05 0.03
C MET A 1 14.44 23.50 -0.59
N TYR A 2 14.53 22.39 -1.33
CA TYR A 2 13.36 21.79 -1.96
C TYR A 2 12.56 21.03 -0.89
N ASP A 3 11.23 21.24 -0.88
CA ASP A 3 10.30 20.47 -0.05
C ASP A 3 9.54 19.49 -0.96
N ILE A 4 9.79 18.20 -0.79
CA ILE A 4 9.15 17.15 -1.58
C ILE A 4 7.63 17.19 -1.42
N LYS A 5 7.11 17.59 -0.26
CA LYS A 5 5.69 17.70 0.01
C LYS A 5 5.02 18.74 -0.90
N GLU A 6 5.64 19.92 -1.06
CA GLU A 6 5.13 20.94 -1.99
C GLU A 6 5.24 20.50 -3.44
N LEU A 7 6.36 19.84 -3.81
CA LEU A 7 6.59 19.35 -5.18
C LEU A 7 5.67 18.19 -5.61
N THR A 8 5.07 17.49 -4.67
CA THR A 8 4.17 16.35 -4.92
C THR A 8 2.72 16.62 -4.53
N LYS A 9 2.40 17.82 -4.07
CA LYS A 9 1.08 18.19 -3.51
C LYS A 9 -0.10 17.90 -4.44
N ASP A 10 0.00 18.32 -5.70
CA ASP A 10 -1.10 18.15 -6.65
C ASP A 10 -1.37 16.67 -6.96
N ILE A 11 -0.29 15.86 -7.06
CA ILE A 11 -0.39 14.43 -7.34
C ILE A 11 -0.96 13.69 -6.13
N TYR A 12 -0.55 14.07 -4.93
CA TYR A 12 -1.09 13.56 -3.68
C TYR A 12 -2.60 13.87 -3.58
N GLN A 13 -3.01 15.13 -3.80
CA GLN A 13 -4.42 15.52 -3.79
C GLN A 13 -5.26 14.78 -4.84
N ASN A 14 -4.68 14.50 -6.01
CA ASN A 14 -5.36 13.69 -7.04
C ASN A 14 -5.61 12.26 -6.56
N ALA A 15 -4.67 11.64 -5.87
CA ALA A 15 -4.85 10.31 -5.28
C ALA A 15 -5.98 10.30 -4.23
N GLU A 16 -6.05 11.32 -3.38
CA GLU A 16 -7.07 11.41 -2.33
C GLU A 16 -8.50 11.65 -2.86
N ARG A 17 -8.64 12.20 -4.06
CA ARG A 17 -9.96 12.46 -4.67
C ARG A 17 -10.60 11.23 -5.32
N GLN A 18 -9.93 10.09 -5.37
CA GLN A 18 -10.47 8.87 -5.98
C GLN A 18 -11.65 8.32 -5.16
N GLU A 19 -12.66 7.79 -5.86
CA GLU A 19 -13.88 7.26 -5.21
C GLU A 19 -13.57 6.13 -4.23
N PHE A 20 -12.60 5.27 -4.54
CA PHE A 20 -12.18 4.20 -3.65
C PHE A 20 -11.72 4.72 -2.27
N ILE A 21 -11.05 5.87 -2.22
CA ILE A 21 -10.69 6.51 -0.93
C ILE A 21 -11.93 6.90 -0.15
N LYS A 22 -12.95 7.46 -0.79
CA LYS A 22 -14.23 7.76 -0.14
C LYS A 22 -14.88 6.48 0.40
N THR A 23 -14.79 5.38 -0.35
CA THR A 23 -15.28 4.06 0.07
C THR A 23 -14.53 3.55 1.30
N LEU A 24 -13.19 3.65 1.32
CA LEU A 24 -12.36 3.30 2.48
C LEU A 24 -12.73 4.14 3.72
N MET A 25 -12.96 5.44 3.53
CA MET A 25 -13.27 6.38 4.62
C MET A 25 -14.73 6.33 5.09
N SER A 26 -15.62 5.71 4.32
CA SER A 26 -17.05 5.66 4.64
C SER A 26 -17.41 4.72 5.79
N GLY A 27 -16.52 3.80 6.17
CA GLY A 27 -16.81 2.72 7.12
C GLY A 27 -17.73 1.61 6.54
N LYS A 28 -18.01 1.65 5.23
CA LYS A 28 -18.95 0.74 4.56
C LYS A 28 -18.28 -0.20 3.56
N ILE A 29 -16.94 -0.21 3.50
CA ILE A 29 -16.23 -1.11 2.59
C ILE A 29 -16.49 -2.56 2.96
N LYS A 30 -16.85 -3.39 1.96
CA LYS A 30 -17.04 -4.83 2.16
C LYS A 30 -15.70 -5.49 2.55
N PRO A 31 -15.69 -6.42 3.54
CA PRO A 31 -14.44 -7.06 3.99
C PRO A 31 -13.63 -7.72 2.87
N LYS A 32 -14.28 -8.39 1.92
CA LYS A 32 -13.60 -9.01 0.77
C LYS A 32 -12.94 -7.99 -0.16
N LEU A 33 -13.62 -6.87 -0.44
CA LEU A 33 -13.05 -5.80 -1.25
C LEU A 33 -11.83 -5.20 -0.57
N TYR A 34 -11.91 -4.99 0.75
CA TYR A 34 -10.79 -4.51 1.53
C TYR A 34 -9.63 -5.55 1.56
N ALA A 35 -9.93 -6.84 1.64
CA ALA A 35 -8.90 -7.88 1.55
C ALA A 35 -8.19 -7.88 0.18
N ILE A 36 -8.90 -7.69 -0.93
CA ILE A 36 -8.29 -7.54 -2.26
C ILE A 36 -7.36 -6.31 -2.29
N TYR A 37 -7.80 -5.20 -1.72
CA TYR A 37 -6.96 -4.01 -1.58
C TYR A 37 -5.71 -4.29 -0.74
N LEU A 38 -5.86 -4.93 0.43
CA LEU A 38 -4.74 -5.31 1.29
C LEU A 38 -3.75 -6.24 0.58
N TYR A 39 -4.23 -7.17 -0.24
CA TYR A 39 -3.36 -8.05 -1.02
C TYR A 39 -2.49 -7.27 -2.02
N ASN A 40 -3.06 -6.31 -2.72
CA ASN A 40 -2.31 -5.44 -3.62
C ASN A 40 -1.31 -4.54 -2.86
N GLN A 41 -1.71 -4.02 -1.70
CA GLN A 41 -0.77 -3.28 -0.83
C GLN A 41 0.36 -4.19 -0.34
N LEU A 42 0.04 -5.42 0.09
CA LEU A 42 1.04 -6.40 0.55
C LEU A 42 2.15 -6.60 -0.49
N LEU A 43 1.79 -6.84 -1.75
CA LEU A 43 2.77 -7.06 -2.82
C LEU A 43 3.68 -5.85 -3.03
N CYS A 44 3.10 -4.65 -3.00
CA CYS A 44 3.86 -3.41 -3.14
C CYS A 44 4.81 -3.17 -1.95
N TYR A 45 4.32 -3.36 -0.72
CA TYR A 45 5.11 -3.15 0.49
C TYR A 45 6.20 -4.20 0.63
N ALA A 46 5.88 -5.48 0.39
CA ALA A 46 6.85 -6.55 0.48
C ALA A 46 8.06 -6.33 -0.43
N GLU A 47 7.85 -5.83 -1.65
CA GLU A 47 8.94 -5.59 -2.58
C GLU A 47 9.79 -4.37 -2.18
N VAL A 48 9.17 -3.25 -1.80
CA VAL A 48 9.90 -2.06 -1.31
C VAL A 48 10.66 -2.37 -0.02
N GLU A 49 10.03 -3.07 0.92
CA GLU A 49 10.64 -3.37 2.21
C GLU A 49 11.76 -4.39 2.10
N LYS A 50 11.63 -5.39 1.21
CA LYS A 50 12.71 -6.33 0.91
C LYS A 50 13.99 -5.59 0.52
N TYR A 51 13.93 -4.77 -0.50
CA TYR A 51 15.12 -4.05 -0.96
C TYR A 51 15.50 -2.90 -0.04
N GLY A 52 14.54 -2.29 0.66
CA GLY A 52 14.82 -1.32 1.72
C GLY A 52 15.63 -1.92 2.87
N LEU A 53 15.34 -3.16 3.28
CA LEU A 53 16.12 -3.89 4.30
C LEU A 53 17.51 -4.28 3.77
N GLU A 54 17.61 -4.82 2.56
CA GLU A 54 18.88 -5.15 1.91
C GLU A 54 19.81 -3.91 1.82
N ASN A 55 19.25 -2.74 1.53
CA ASN A 55 19.98 -1.45 1.49
C ASN A 55 20.06 -0.74 2.87
N SER A 56 19.66 -1.38 3.96
CA SER A 56 19.72 -0.83 5.33
C SER A 56 18.91 0.46 5.54
N LEU A 57 17.86 0.72 4.75
CA LEU A 57 17.08 1.96 4.79
C LEU A 57 16.18 2.07 6.04
N PHE A 58 15.94 0.98 6.75
CA PHE A 58 15.12 0.94 7.96
C PHE A 58 15.93 0.89 9.28
N ARG A 59 17.25 1.11 9.24
CA ARG A 59 18.11 0.98 10.44
C ARG A 59 17.66 1.86 11.62
N THR A 60 17.18 3.06 11.35
CA THR A 60 16.70 4.01 12.38
C THR A 60 15.19 3.99 12.58
N THR A 61 14.47 3.20 11.78
CA THR A 61 13.01 3.09 11.78
C THR A 61 12.58 1.61 11.71
N THR A 62 13.14 0.78 12.58
CA THR A 62 12.96 -0.68 12.54
C THR A 62 11.50 -1.15 12.69
N GLY A 63 10.64 -0.36 13.31
CA GLY A 63 9.20 -0.62 13.42
C GLY A 63 8.37 -0.01 12.28
N LEU A 64 9.01 0.60 11.25
CA LEU A 64 8.30 1.20 10.12
C LEU A 64 7.78 0.18 9.07
N PRO A 65 8.48 -0.93 8.75
CA PRO A 65 7.98 -1.92 7.79
C PRO A 65 6.58 -2.44 8.14
N ARG A 66 5.71 -2.60 7.12
CA ARG A 66 4.28 -2.94 7.27
C ARG A 66 3.87 -4.21 6.56
N ALA A 67 4.68 -4.79 5.68
CA ALA A 67 4.30 -5.94 4.88
C ALA A 67 3.76 -7.12 5.73
N GLU A 68 4.42 -7.45 6.84
CA GLU A 68 3.95 -8.50 7.75
C GLU A 68 2.60 -8.16 8.39
N HIS A 69 2.39 -6.91 8.79
CA HIS A 69 1.14 -6.45 9.38
C HIS A 69 0.00 -6.47 8.36
N ILE A 70 0.28 -6.06 7.11
CA ILE A 70 -0.69 -6.12 6.00
C ILE A 70 -1.04 -7.58 5.69
N HIS A 71 -0.05 -8.47 5.66
CA HIS A 71 -0.28 -9.91 5.47
C HIS A 71 -1.21 -10.48 6.53
N TYR A 72 -0.98 -10.14 7.79
CA TYR A 72 -1.85 -10.58 8.88
C TYR A 72 -3.29 -10.09 8.71
N ASP A 73 -3.47 -8.80 8.39
CA ASP A 73 -4.80 -8.21 8.18
C ASP A 73 -5.50 -8.82 6.96
N PHE A 74 -4.75 -9.06 5.88
CA PHE A 74 -5.26 -9.76 4.69
C PHE A 74 -5.77 -11.17 5.06
N LYS A 75 -4.95 -11.97 5.74
CA LYS A 75 -5.31 -13.34 6.13
C LYS A 75 -6.51 -13.40 7.07
N ALA A 76 -6.70 -12.40 7.92
CA ALA A 76 -7.86 -12.32 8.80
C ALA A 76 -9.20 -12.09 8.06
N LEU A 77 -9.14 -11.55 6.83
CA LEU A 77 -10.33 -11.20 6.03
C LEU A 77 -10.53 -12.10 4.80
N TRP A 78 -9.46 -12.76 4.35
CA TRP A 78 -9.47 -13.61 3.17
C TRP A 78 -9.48 -15.08 3.57
N THR A 79 -10.60 -15.76 3.34
CA THR A 79 -10.84 -17.14 3.79
C THR A 79 -10.66 -18.19 2.69
N SER A 80 -10.33 -17.78 1.44
CA SER A 80 -10.10 -18.70 0.34
C SER A 80 -8.66 -19.21 0.32
N ASP A 81 -8.47 -20.45 -0.18
CA ASP A 81 -7.14 -21.04 -0.40
C ASP A 81 -6.38 -20.37 -1.56
N SER A 82 -7.11 -19.84 -2.55
CA SER A 82 -6.52 -19.06 -3.65
C SER A 82 -6.29 -17.61 -3.24
N THR A 83 -5.22 -16.98 -3.72
CA THR A 83 -5.00 -15.54 -3.55
C THR A 83 -5.78 -14.74 -4.60
N PRO A 84 -6.14 -13.46 -4.31
CA PRO A 84 -6.67 -12.57 -5.33
C PRO A 84 -5.70 -12.37 -6.49
N THR A 85 -6.24 -12.08 -7.68
CA THR A 85 -5.41 -11.65 -8.82
C THR A 85 -4.89 -10.24 -8.55
N PRO A 86 -3.56 -10.01 -8.61
CA PRO A 86 -3.01 -8.66 -8.49
C PRO A 86 -3.51 -7.75 -9.61
N THR A 87 -3.73 -6.48 -9.29
CA THR A 87 -4.10 -5.50 -10.33
C THR A 87 -2.93 -5.18 -11.25
N PRO A 88 -3.19 -4.71 -12.49
CA PRO A 88 -2.12 -4.31 -13.42
C PRO A 88 -1.18 -3.25 -12.85
N SER A 89 -1.70 -2.27 -12.11
CA SER A 89 -0.86 -1.24 -11.47
C SER A 89 0.07 -1.82 -10.41
N THR A 90 -0.41 -2.79 -9.62
CA THR A 90 0.40 -3.51 -8.63
C THR A 90 1.53 -4.29 -9.30
N ILE A 91 1.24 -5.03 -10.37
CA ILE A 91 2.25 -5.79 -11.13
C ILE A 91 3.31 -4.84 -11.70
N ASN A 92 2.88 -3.73 -12.29
CA ASN A 92 3.78 -2.71 -12.83
C ASN A 92 4.67 -2.10 -11.74
N TYR A 93 4.08 -1.78 -10.57
CA TYR A 93 4.82 -1.24 -9.44
C TYR A 93 5.91 -2.20 -8.94
N VAL A 94 5.58 -3.46 -8.71
CA VAL A 94 6.53 -4.49 -8.25
C VAL A 94 7.69 -4.64 -9.24
N LYS A 95 7.39 -4.73 -10.55
CA LYS A 95 8.43 -4.78 -11.59
C LYS A 95 9.34 -3.55 -11.58
N HIS A 96 8.78 -2.36 -11.39
CA HIS A 96 9.56 -1.13 -11.33
C HIS A 96 10.51 -1.13 -10.12
N ILE A 97 10.04 -1.50 -8.93
CA ILE A 97 10.87 -1.58 -7.73
C ILE A 97 12.06 -2.53 -7.93
N GLN A 98 11.86 -3.64 -8.67
CA GLN A 98 12.95 -4.57 -9.01
C GLN A 98 14.02 -3.92 -9.89
N THR A 99 13.66 -2.97 -10.74
CA THR A 99 14.64 -2.27 -11.60
C THR A 99 15.54 -1.30 -10.84
N ILE A 100 15.06 -0.77 -9.71
CA ILE A 100 15.78 0.24 -8.90
C ILE A 100 16.31 -0.33 -7.57
N LYS A 101 16.34 -1.65 -7.43
CA LYS A 101 16.66 -2.35 -6.17
C LYS A 101 18.02 -1.98 -5.54
N GLU A 102 18.97 -1.51 -6.35
CA GLU A 102 20.32 -1.11 -5.93
C GLU A 102 20.50 0.42 -5.87
N GLU A 103 19.39 1.17 -5.93
CA GLU A 103 19.38 2.64 -5.90
C GLU A 103 18.65 3.12 -4.63
N PRO A 104 19.35 3.18 -3.48
CA PRO A 104 18.74 3.44 -2.18
C PRO A 104 17.97 4.76 -2.10
N GLU A 105 18.45 5.82 -2.77
CA GLU A 105 17.74 7.10 -2.83
C GLU A 105 16.40 7.00 -3.55
N LYS A 106 16.32 6.22 -4.64
CA LYS A 106 15.07 5.96 -5.36
C LYS A 106 14.11 5.12 -4.54
N LEU A 107 14.59 4.02 -3.94
CA LEU A 107 13.79 3.20 -3.02
C LEU A 107 13.23 4.03 -1.86
N TYR A 108 14.02 4.99 -1.35
CA TYR A 108 13.56 5.81 -0.24
C TYR A 108 12.41 6.76 -0.62
N ALA A 109 12.33 7.19 -1.87
CA ALA A 109 11.17 7.94 -2.37
C ALA A 109 9.87 7.12 -2.27
N HIS A 110 9.91 5.82 -2.53
CA HIS A 110 8.77 4.91 -2.36
C HIS A 110 8.43 4.68 -0.88
N ILE A 111 9.44 4.53 -0.02
CA ILE A 111 9.23 4.47 1.44
C ILE A 111 8.55 5.75 1.93
N TYR A 112 9.04 6.93 1.50
CA TYR A 112 8.41 8.21 1.83
C TYR A 112 6.93 8.24 1.43
N VAL A 113 6.62 7.95 0.17
CA VAL A 113 5.24 8.06 -0.34
C VAL A 113 4.30 7.10 0.37
N ARG A 114 4.68 5.84 0.57
CA ARG A 114 3.80 4.82 1.15
C ARG A 114 3.71 4.92 2.66
N HIS A 115 4.83 4.81 3.35
CA HIS A 115 4.83 4.70 4.82
C HIS A 115 4.48 6.01 5.52
N LEU A 116 4.93 7.19 5.00
CA LEU A 116 4.57 8.47 5.60
C LEU A 116 3.06 8.74 5.50
N ARG A 117 2.46 8.35 4.38
CA ARG A 117 1.02 8.45 4.18
C ARG A 117 0.26 7.61 5.20
N ASP A 118 0.62 6.35 5.37
CA ASP A 118 -0.06 5.46 6.32
C ASP A 118 0.04 5.95 7.76
N MET A 119 1.18 6.49 8.14
CA MET A 119 1.35 7.13 9.44
C MET A 119 0.49 8.41 9.59
N THR A 120 0.13 9.04 8.48
CA THR A 120 -0.65 10.30 8.49
C THR A 120 -2.15 10.03 8.48
N GLU A 121 -2.59 9.20 7.56
CA GLU A 121 -4.02 8.92 7.29
C GLU A 121 -4.49 7.62 7.93
N GLY A 122 -3.58 6.69 8.19
CA GLY A 122 -3.89 5.35 8.67
C GLY A 122 -4.67 5.32 9.97
N GLN A 123 -4.50 6.32 10.85
CA GLN A 123 -5.25 6.41 12.09
C GLN A 123 -6.75 6.63 11.84
N LEU A 124 -7.10 7.34 10.77
CA LEU A 124 -8.49 7.52 10.36
C LEU A 124 -8.99 6.29 9.60
N MET A 125 -8.18 5.72 8.71
CA MET A 125 -8.51 4.49 7.99
C MET A 125 -8.74 3.32 8.95
N MET A 126 -7.94 3.18 9.99
CA MET A 126 -8.08 2.15 11.01
C MET A 126 -9.47 2.12 11.66
N LYS A 127 -10.12 3.27 11.81
CA LYS A 127 -11.45 3.38 12.40
C LYS A 127 -12.58 2.99 11.44
N ASN A 128 -12.31 3.05 10.13
CA ASN A 128 -13.31 2.91 9.08
C ASN A 128 -13.17 1.64 8.25
N THR A 129 -12.11 0.84 8.48
CA THR A 129 -11.86 -0.39 7.72
C THR A 129 -12.07 -1.63 8.58
N PRO A 130 -12.52 -2.75 7.98
CA PRO A 130 -12.76 -3.99 8.70
C PRO A 130 -11.45 -4.70 9.07
N GLY A 131 -11.53 -5.61 10.05
CA GLY A 131 -10.44 -6.49 10.43
C GLY A 131 -9.57 -5.96 11.56
N PRO A 132 -8.42 -6.61 11.82
CA PRO A 132 -7.55 -6.29 12.95
C PRO A 132 -6.82 -4.96 12.83
N ASN A 133 -6.60 -4.48 11.59
CA ASN A 133 -5.96 -3.20 11.26
C ASN A 133 -4.56 -3.03 11.89
N ARG A 134 -3.76 -4.12 11.98
CA ARG A 134 -2.37 -4.08 12.43
C ARG A 134 -1.50 -3.21 11.53
N TYR A 135 -1.87 -3.12 10.26
CA TYR A 135 -1.23 -2.28 9.26
C TYR A 135 -1.03 -0.84 9.73
N TYR A 136 -2.03 -0.24 10.38
CA TYR A 136 -2.01 1.15 10.84
C TYR A 136 -1.59 1.31 12.30
N LYS A 137 -1.27 0.20 13.01
CA LYS A 137 -0.87 0.25 14.41
C LYS A 137 0.63 0.45 14.56
N PHE A 138 1.00 1.47 15.31
CA PHE A 138 2.36 1.79 15.72
C PHE A 138 2.42 1.88 17.24
N LYS A 139 3.60 1.69 17.82
CA LYS A 139 3.79 1.92 19.25
C LYS A 139 3.69 3.42 19.56
N HIS A 140 3.41 3.71 20.83
CA HIS A 140 3.30 5.09 21.28
C HIS A 140 4.58 5.89 20.97
N GLY A 141 4.41 7.06 20.37
CA GLY A 141 5.52 7.94 19.99
C GLY A 141 6.19 7.64 18.65
N GLU A 142 6.12 6.39 18.15
CA GLU A 142 6.80 5.99 16.89
C GLU A 142 6.35 6.81 15.69
N ILE A 143 5.05 7.11 15.56
CA ILE A 143 4.52 7.87 14.42
C ILE A 143 5.22 9.24 14.31
N LYS A 144 5.34 9.97 15.43
CA LYS A 144 5.97 11.30 15.44
C LYS A 144 7.45 11.21 15.06
N GLU A 145 8.15 10.25 15.64
CA GLU A 145 9.58 10.07 15.43
C GLU A 145 9.88 9.57 14.00
N TYR A 146 9.14 8.56 13.51
CA TYR A 146 9.35 8.06 12.15
C TYR A 146 9.00 9.10 11.08
N LYS A 147 7.94 9.89 11.29
CA LYS A 147 7.64 11.02 10.39
C LYS A 147 8.79 12.00 10.32
N ARG A 148 9.42 12.35 11.47
CA ARG A 148 10.58 13.23 11.52
C ARG A 148 11.74 12.63 10.75
N ILE A 149 12.13 11.38 11.05
CA ILE A 149 13.26 10.70 10.41
C ILE A 149 13.03 10.57 8.90
N VAL A 150 11.84 10.12 8.47
CA VAL A 150 11.53 9.93 7.04
C VAL A 150 11.60 11.26 6.29
N ASN A 151 11.07 12.35 6.85
CA ASN A 151 11.14 13.67 6.22
C ASN A 151 12.58 14.20 6.16
N GLU A 152 13.36 14.07 7.21
CA GLU A 152 14.76 14.50 7.23
C GLU A 152 15.60 13.73 6.21
N THR A 153 15.41 12.40 6.15
CA THR A 153 16.15 11.55 5.23
C THR A 153 15.80 11.84 3.77
N ILE A 154 14.50 11.94 3.42
CA ILE A 154 14.11 12.24 2.03
C ILE A 154 14.59 13.63 1.61
N ASN A 155 14.56 14.61 2.51
CA ASN A 155 15.06 15.95 2.23
C ASN A 155 16.61 15.98 2.05
N SER A 156 17.34 15.11 2.73
CA SER A 156 18.77 14.95 2.47
C SER A 156 19.05 14.37 1.08
N TYR A 157 18.29 13.36 0.67
CA TYR A 157 18.41 12.77 -0.68
C TYR A 157 17.99 13.76 -1.78
N ILE A 158 16.90 14.51 -1.61
CA ILE A 158 16.41 15.42 -2.66
C ILE A 158 17.39 16.58 -2.93
N ASN A 159 18.20 16.98 -1.97
CA ASN A 159 19.24 18.00 -2.18
C ASN A 159 20.35 17.51 -3.12
N VAL A 160 20.57 16.20 -3.25
CA VAL A 160 21.61 15.60 -4.08
C VAL A 160 21.02 15.01 -5.38
N TYR A 161 19.88 14.31 -5.27
CA TYR A 161 19.28 13.50 -6.33
C TYR A 161 17.90 14.01 -6.75
N GLN A 162 17.68 15.31 -6.72
CA GLN A 162 16.38 15.97 -6.87
C GLN A 162 15.47 15.35 -7.93
N ILE A 163 15.96 15.25 -9.18
CA ILE A 163 15.14 14.79 -10.30
C ILE A 163 14.74 13.31 -10.16
N ASN A 164 15.66 12.47 -9.66
CA ASN A 164 15.40 11.05 -9.46
C ASN A 164 14.34 10.85 -8.37
N ILE A 165 14.53 11.48 -7.19
CA ILE A 165 13.60 11.40 -6.07
C ILE A 165 12.20 11.88 -6.47
N LEU A 166 12.12 13.00 -7.18
CA LEU A 166 10.84 13.54 -7.61
C LEU A 166 10.12 12.64 -8.62
N ASN A 167 10.85 12.06 -9.57
CA ASN A 167 10.29 11.13 -10.55
C ASN A 167 9.77 9.86 -9.89
N GLU A 168 10.53 9.29 -8.95
CA GLU A 168 10.10 8.08 -8.22
C GLU A 168 8.89 8.36 -7.30
N ALA A 169 8.88 9.49 -6.60
CA ALA A 169 7.72 9.89 -5.81
C ALA A 169 6.46 10.07 -6.68
N LYS A 170 6.61 10.72 -7.85
CA LYS A 170 5.51 10.86 -8.82
C LYS A 170 5.03 9.51 -9.33
N PHE A 171 5.93 8.59 -9.66
CA PHE A 171 5.58 7.24 -10.08
C PHE A 171 4.83 6.48 -8.98
N ALA A 172 5.30 6.55 -7.72
CA ALA A 172 4.65 5.92 -6.59
C ALA A 172 3.21 6.44 -6.37
N PHE A 173 2.99 7.76 -6.46
CA PHE A 173 1.65 8.36 -6.37
C PHE A 173 0.76 7.98 -7.55
N ALA A 174 1.30 8.01 -8.78
CA ALA A 174 0.55 7.68 -9.99
C ALA A 174 0.07 6.23 -9.97
N THR A 175 0.93 5.29 -9.59
CA THR A 175 0.55 3.87 -9.46
C THR A 175 -0.43 3.62 -8.32
N THR A 176 -0.32 4.36 -7.21
CA THR A 176 -1.31 4.32 -6.13
C THR A 176 -2.68 4.84 -6.59
N THR A 177 -2.69 5.96 -7.33
CA THR A 177 -3.93 6.50 -7.93
C THR A 177 -4.56 5.51 -8.90
N GLN A 178 -3.73 4.84 -9.72
CA GLN A 178 -4.21 3.84 -10.65
C GLN A 178 -4.79 2.60 -9.93
N LEU A 179 -4.15 2.15 -8.85
CA LEU A 179 -4.70 1.09 -8.01
C LEU A 179 -6.09 1.46 -7.48
N TYR A 180 -6.31 2.69 -7.03
CA TYR A 180 -7.64 3.10 -6.56
C TYR A 180 -8.69 3.05 -7.65
N LYS A 181 -8.37 3.48 -8.87
CA LYS A 181 -9.27 3.38 -10.03
C LYS A 181 -9.60 1.92 -10.37
N GLU A 182 -8.60 1.03 -10.31
CA GLU A 182 -8.78 -0.40 -10.51
C GLU A 182 -9.66 -1.02 -9.42
N MET A 183 -9.49 -0.58 -8.17
CA MET A 183 -10.36 -1.01 -7.06
C MET A 183 -11.80 -0.48 -7.19
N ASP A 184 -11.99 0.71 -7.76
CA ASP A 184 -13.33 1.23 -8.07
C ASP A 184 -14.03 0.36 -9.13
N VAL A 185 -13.30 -0.04 -10.18
CA VAL A 185 -13.80 -0.97 -11.19
C VAL A 185 -14.20 -2.31 -10.55
N ILE A 186 -13.34 -2.89 -9.70
CA ILE A 186 -13.63 -4.15 -8.98
C ILE A 186 -14.87 -3.99 -8.07
N SER A 187 -15.02 -2.84 -7.40
CA SER A 187 -16.16 -2.57 -6.51
C SER A 187 -17.49 -2.41 -7.23
N GLY A 188 -17.48 -1.87 -8.44
CA GLY A 188 -18.66 -1.54 -9.24
C GLY A 188 -19.21 -2.67 -10.11
N HIS A 189 -18.46 -3.79 -10.24
CA HIS A 189 -18.83 -4.85 -11.18
C HIS A 189 -19.48 -6.04 -10.50
N LYS A 190 -20.39 -6.73 -11.28
CA LYS A 190 -20.87 -8.10 -11.11
C LYS A 190 -19.75 -9.12 -10.78
N GLU A 191 -18.50 -8.71 -10.87
CA GLU A 191 -17.31 -9.48 -10.55
C GLU A 191 -17.18 -9.76 -9.05
N MET A 192 -17.58 -8.83 -8.18
CA MET A 192 -17.69 -9.11 -6.74
C MET A 192 -18.74 -10.19 -6.46
N ASP A 193 -19.88 -10.16 -7.17
CA ASP A 193 -20.93 -11.18 -7.04
C ASP A 193 -20.47 -12.53 -7.63
N LYS A 194 -19.61 -12.51 -8.65
CA LYS A 194 -19.01 -13.71 -9.24
C LYS A 194 -17.98 -14.33 -8.29
N ILE A 195 -17.08 -13.54 -7.75
CA ILE A 195 -16.11 -13.96 -6.71
C ILE A 195 -16.84 -14.51 -5.49
N GLU A 196 -17.92 -13.85 -5.05
CA GLU A 196 -18.75 -14.35 -3.94
C GLU A 196 -19.45 -15.68 -4.24
N LYS A 197 -19.87 -15.90 -5.51
CA LYS A 197 -20.44 -17.18 -5.95
C LYS A 197 -19.38 -18.28 -6.09
N GLU A 198 -18.23 -17.97 -6.65
CA GLU A 198 -17.14 -18.94 -6.83
C GLU A 198 -16.59 -19.40 -5.46
N LEU A 199 -16.47 -18.49 -4.48
CA LEU A 199 -16.07 -18.84 -3.13
C LEU A 199 -17.12 -19.65 -2.36
N LYS A 200 -18.42 -19.41 -2.60
CA LYS A 200 -19.51 -20.22 -2.03
C LYS A 200 -19.63 -21.60 -2.71
N ASN A 201 -19.30 -21.70 -4.00
CA ASN A 201 -19.40 -22.95 -4.76
C ASN A 201 -18.13 -23.80 -4.66
N GLY A 202 -16.97 -23.22 -4.36
CA GLY A 202 -15.72 -23.95 -4.11
C GLY A 202 -15.74 -24.80 -2.84
N ASP A 203 -16.59 -24.46 -1.88
CA ASP A 203 -16.76 -25.20 -0.62
C ASP A 203 -17.68 -26.46 -0.79
N MET A 204 -18.26 -26.68 -1.97
CA MET A 204 -19.13 -27.84 -2.24
C MET A 204 -18.61 -28.79 -3.33
N GLY A 205 -17.44 -28.50 -3.92
CA GLY A 205 -16.92 -29.24 -5.10
C GLY A 205 -15.91 -30.36 -4.84
N SER A 206 -15.37 -30.52 -3.61
CA SER A 206 -14.30 -31.49 -3.34
C SER A 206 -14.66 -32.70 -2.48
N LEU A 207 -15.95 -32.94 -2.18
CA LEU A 207 -16.37 -34.08 -1.34
C LEU A 207 -17.15 -35.18 -2.09
N ASN A 208 -17.26 -35.13 -3.42
CA ASN A 208 -17.87 -36.22 -4.16
C ASN A 208 -17.10 -36.57 -5.42
N LYS A 209 -15.94 -37.19 -5.28
CA LYS A 209 -15.38 -38.18 -6.24
C LYS A 209 -14.21 -38.93 -5.61
N VAL A 210 -14.50 -40.03 -5.05
CA VAL A 210 -14.01 -41.41 -5.15
C VAL A 210 -14.60 -42.19 -4.01
#